data_0052dffe8a1639d8de34beec134cb90e
#
_entry.id   0052dffe8a1639d8de34beec134cb90e
#
_cell.length_a   1.000
_cell.length_b   1.000
_cell.length_c   1.000
_cell.angle_alpha   90.00
_cell.angle_beta   90.00
_cell.angle_gamma   90.00
#
_symmetry.space_group_name_H-M   'P 1'
#
loop_
_entity.id
_entity.type
_entity.pdbx_description
1 polymer ?
#
loop_
_entity_poly.entity_id
_entity_poly.type
_entity_poly.pdbx_seq_one_letter_code
_entity_poly.pdbx_strand_id
1 'polypeptide(L)'
;MPLAITIALCSALLVLSAVTARAQELFTYKTVVTGLAIPWEIHVDDDGMFWVTERQGLFSRINPKTGEKKVVLDLRDFVELTIENGMLGFVMHPRFPAEPYVYVGYVLKGDTASKRVISRFLFRNDSLVEPQQLVGIDSAGNIHQGSRMVITPDEKLLVTMGDGDWAEKAQDPSSLRGKLLRFNLDGSIPEDNPIPGSPVWSLGHRNQQGLVMLPDGRIFTAEHGTVIEDEVNEIFKGGNYGWPFSEGPCDTPEEKDSCKKYSVIEPVWSTGEATYGLSELDFYDHDLYPVLQNSLLLVSLKQSTLYQLKFDSTRSRIVQTVPILPFATGRLRAIHITKDGRIFLSTSNQDQGKYEPFPRPEDDVIMELVPVPEGATPVYRSIQDTVIMNGMVGELSFGRLPIANDGDAPMTIEYIWIDDRTGNFFNGQWRQPLVVLPKTQMDIMTGFLPKATGSFEDRVNIKVMGIDSPFVYTLIGTAIASSVPDTRVAEVTVYPNPSSGTVTFRTVEPSRIGVTIRDLMGRLIWTGSANDATSLTWDGLTFDAGSCAPGSYHAVV
;
A
#
# COMPACT_ATOMS: atom_id res chain seq x y z
N MET A 1 13.61 10.82 -45.24
CA MET A 1 12.76 11.35 -44.15
C MET A 1 12.47 10.38 -42.98
N PRO A 2 13.06 9.19 -42.86
CA PRO A 2 12.85 8.37 -41.63
C PRO A 2 13.86 8.62 -40.49
N LEU A 3 15.02 9.25 -40.78
CA LEU A 3 16.08 9.41 -39.76
C LEU A 3 15.80 10.51 -38.71
N ALA A 4 15.02 11.53 -39.06
CA ALA A 4 14.70 12.63 -38.16
C ALA A 4 13.66 12.27 -37.07
N ILE A 5 12.74 11.32 -37.38
CA ILE A 5 11.70 10.88 -36.44
C ILE A 5 12.30 9.95 -35.36
N THR A 6 13.27 9.12 -35.71
CA THR A 6 13.92 8.20 -34.79
C THR A 6 14.80 8.95 -33.75
N ILE A 7 15.47 10.02 -34.21
CA ILE A 7 16.30 10.85 -33.30
C ILE A 7 15.42 11.66 -32.33
N ALA A 8 14.26 12.15 -32.79
CA ALA A 8 13.32 12.89 -31.95
C ALA A 8 12.66 11.99 -30.87
N LEU A 9 12.32 10.73 -31.20
CA LEU A 9 11.80 9.77 -30.22
C LEU A 9 12.86 9.34 -29.20
N CYS A 10 14.10 9.07 -29.64
CA CYS A 10 15.18 8.76 -28.69
C CYS A 10 15.54 9.95 -27.79
N SER A 11 15.49 11.18 -28.31
CA SER A 11 15.74 12.39 -27.51
C SER A 11 14.59 12.66 -26.53
N ALA A 12 13.35 12.40 -26.91
CA ALA A 12 12.20 12.53 -26.00
C ALA A 12 12.22 11.47 -24.89
N LEU A 13 12.57 10.22 -25.20
CA LEU A 13 12.75 9.15 -24.21
C LEU A 13 13.93 9.43 -23.26
N LEU A 14 15.05 9.95 -23.75
CA LEU A 14 16.19 10.34 -22.93
C LEU A 14 15.89 11.55 -22.04
N VAL A 15 15.09 12.51 -22.50
CA VAL A 15 14.66 13.65 -21.69
C VAL A 15 13.63 13.23 -20.65
N LEU A 16 12.70 12.34 -20.99
CA LEU A 16 11.74 11.80 -19.99
C LEU A 16 12.46 10.99 -18.90
N SER A 17 13.41 10.13 -19.26
CA SER A 17 14.19 9.36 -18.29
C SER A 17 15.08 10.26 -17.40
N ALA A 18 15.62 11.34 -17.93
CA ALA A 18 16.43 12.31 -17.17
C ALA A 18 15.56 13.16 -16.22
N VAL A 19 14.30 13.42 -16.55
CA VAL A 19 13.37 14.17 -15.68
C VAL A 19 12.83 13.27 -14.55
N THR A 20 12.56 12.00 -14.82
CA THR A 20 12.14 11.03 -13.77
C THR A 20 13.27 10.74 -12.79
N ALA A 21 14.52 10.60 -13.26
CA ALA A 21 15.69 10.42 -12.41
C ALA A 21 15.90 11.62 -11.46
N ARG A 22 15.68 12.86 -11.91
CA ARG A 22 15.86 14.06 -11.08
C ARG A 22 14.91 14.15 -9.88
N ALA A 23 13.67 13.75 -9.99
CA ALA A 23 12.72 13.85 -8.87
C ALA A 23 13.01 12.82 -7.76
N GLN A 24 13.54 11.65 -8.10
CA GLN A 24 13.97 10.62 -7.12
C GLN A 24 15.18 11.06 -6.28
N GLU A 25 16.04 11.89 -6.83
CA GLU A 25 17.27 12.39 -6.18
C GLU A 25 17.05 13.65 -5.36
N LEU A 26 15.85 14.28 -5.44
CA LEU A 26 15.60 15.58 -4.81
C LEU A 26 15.19 15.49 -3.34
N PHE A 27 14.71 14.34 -2.89
CA PHE A 27 14.13 14.18 -1.56
C PHE A 27 14.74 13.02 -0.78
N THR A 28 14.78 13.19 0.51
CA THR A 28 14.97 12.15 1.53
C THR A 28 13.91 12.35 2.62
N TYR A 29 13.99 11.63 3.72
CA TYR A 29 13.10 11.86 4.84
C TYR A 29 13.85 11.94 6.17
N LYS A 30 13.21 12.59 7.13
CA LYS A 30 13.62 12.64 8.52
C LYS A 30 12.51 12.05 9.38
N THR A 31 12.82 11.02 10.15
CA THR A 31 11.90 10.47 11.15
C THR A 31 11.65 11.49 12.26
N VAL A 32 10.38 11.77 12.57
CA VAL A 32 9.97 12.76 13.58
C VAL A 32 9.21 12.15 14.74
N VAL A 33 8.52 11.02 14.54
CA VAL A 33 7.84 10.26 15.59
C VAL A 33 8.09 8.78 15.36
N THR A 34 8.33 8.01 16.41
CA THR A 34 8.56 6.56 16.39
C THR A 34 7.64 5.82 17.36
N GLY A 35 7.57 4.49 17.25
CA GLY A 35 6.87 3.64 18.20
C GLY A 35 5.35 3.78 18.17
N LEU A 36 4.80 4.01 16.99
CA LEU A 36 3.36 4.00 16.74
C LEU A 36 2.88 2.59 16.37
N ALA A 37 1.59 2.34 16.47
CA ALA A 37 0.99 1.07 16.07
C ALA A 37 -0.04 1.29 14.96
N ILE A 38 0.42 1.19 13.71
CA ILE A 38 -0.39 1.37 12.51
C ILE A 38 -1.09 2.74 12.54
N PRO A 39 -0.34 3.87 12.49
CA PRO A 39 -0.92 5.21 12.42
C PRO A 39 -1.73 5.33 11.12
N TRP A 40 -3.06 5.44 11.27
CA TRP A 40 -3.96 5.36 10.14
C TRP A 40 -4.20 6.73 9.50
N GLU A 41 -4.34 7.77 10.33
CA GLU A 41 -4.51 9.17 9.92
C GLU A 41 -3.57 10.05 10.73
N ILE A 42 -2.99 11.06 10.10
CA ILE A 42 -2.15 12.07 10.74
C ILE A 42 -2.59 13.47 10.36
N HIS A 43 -2.53 14.40 11.31
CA HIS A 43 -2.73 15.82 11.08
C HIS A 43 -1.77 16.63 11.96
N VAL A 44 -1.28 17.75 11.48
CA VAL A 44 -0.45 18.68 12.25
C VAL A 44 -1.25 19.94 12.51
N ASP A 45 -1.48 20.25 13.79
CA ASP A 45 -2.19 21.47 14.17
C ASP A 45 -1.31 22.73 14.06
N ASP A 46 -1.92 23.91 14.24
CA ASP A 46 -1.22 25.19 14.12
C ASP A 46 -0.11 25.38 15.19
N ASP A 47 -0.13 24.62 16.29
CA ASP A 47 0.92 24.56 17.29
C ASP A 47 2.06 23.61 16.92
N GLY A 48 1.95 22.91 15.81
CA GLY A 48 2.91 21.91 15.31
C GLY A 48 2.83 20.56 16.04
N MET A 49 1.73 20.28 16.73
CA MET A 49 1.49 19.01 17.37
C MET A 49 0.87 18.03 16.38
N PHE A 50 1.31 16.77 16.42
CA PHE A 50 0.68 15.70 15.65
C PHE A 50 -0.56 15.15 16.35
N TRP A 51 -1.65 15.06 15.60
CA TRP A 51 -2.83 14.29 15.95
C TRP A 51 -2.82 13.02 15.14
N VAL A 52 -2.93 11.87 15.81
CA VAL A 52 -2.70 10.56 15.19
C VAL A 52 -3.73 9.56 15.67
N THR A 53 -4.48 8.97 14.76
CA THR A 53 -5.25 7.76 15.05
C THR A 53 -4.39 6.52 14.80
N GLU A 54 -4.39 5.60 15.75
CA GLU A 54 -3.72 4.30 15.62
C GLU A 54 -4.80 3.21 15.51
N ARG A 55 -4.68 2.34 14.54
CA ARG A 55 -5.74 1.37 14.18
C ARG A 55 -6.25 0.54 15.35
N GLN A 56 -5.39 0.26 16.33
CA GLN A 56 -5.74 -0.48 17.55
C GLN A 56 -6.76 0.24 18.47
N GLY A 57 -7.11 1.49 18.20
CA GLY A 57 -8.12 2.24 18.95
C GLY A 57 -7.57 3.39 19.79
N LEU A 58 -6.33 3.81 19.61
CA LEU A 58 -5.76 4.99 20.24
C LEU A 58 -5.85 6.22 19.34
N PHE A 59 -6.23 7.34 19.91
CA PHE A 59 -6.08 8.66 19.32
C PHE A 59 -5.22 9.51 20.22
N SER A 60 -4.11 9.99 19.69
CA SER A 60 -3.06 10.67 20.45
C SER A 60 -2.73 12.03 19.88
N ARG A 61 -2.34 12.96 20.76
CA ARG A 61 -1.67 14.21 20.43
C ARG A 61 -0.20 14.08 20.82
N ILE A 62 0.72 14.37 19.89
CA ILE A 62 2.15 14.09 20.06
C ILE A 62 2.95 15.34 19.78
N ASN A 63 3.86 15.66 20.71
CA ASN A 63 4.82 16.74 20.51
C ASN A 63 6.08 16.20 19.79
N PRO A 64 6.33 16.58 18.52
CA PRO A 64 7.48 16.05 17.77
C PRO A 64 8.84 16.50 18.32
N LYS A 65 8.90 17.57 19.13
CA LYS A 65 10.15 18.09 19.70
C LYS A 65 10.56 17.35 20.97
N THR A 66 9.60 16.92 21.79
CA THR A 66 9.85 16.26 23.07
C THR A 66 9.59 14.75 23.03
N GLY A 67 8.85 14.27 22.02
CA GLY A 67 8.36 12.89 21.95
C GLY A 67 7.19 12.59 22.89
N GLU A 68 6.69 13.60 23.63
CA GLU A 68 5.57 13.42 24.55
C GLU A 68 4.29 13.05 23.76
N LYS A 69 3.73 11.88 24.10
CA LYS A 69 2.51 11.33 23.51
C LYS A 69 1.39 11.36 24.57
N LYS A 70 0.36 12.15 24.32
CA LYS A 70 -0.84 12.21 25.14
C LYS A 70 -2.01 11.55 24.43
N VAL A 71 -2.56 10.50 25.02
CA VAL A 71 -3.77 9.84 24.52
C VAL A 71 -4.97 10.74 24.82
N VAL A 72 -5.70 11.16 23.78
CA VAL A 72 -6.90 12.00 23.87
C VAL A 72 -8.20 11.19 23.79
N LEU A 73 -8.13 9.96 23.22
CA LEU A 73 -9.23 8.99 23.18
C LEU A 73 -8.64 7.57 23.16
N ASP A 74 -9.17 6.71 24.02
CA ASP A 74 -8.83 5.28 24.08
C ASP A 74 -10.08 4.43 23.87
N LEU A 75 -10.16 3.76 22.72
CA LEU A 75 -11.25 2.86 22.36
C LEU A 75 -10.78 1.41 22.15
N ARG A 76 -9.60 1.03 22.65
CA ARG A 76 -9.01 -0.31 22.41
C ARG A 76 -9.90 -1.47 22.87
N ASP A 77 -10.67 -1.27 23.94
CA ASP A 77 -11.60 -2.28 24.45
C ASP A 77 -12.88 -2.39 23.59
N PHE A 78 -13.18 -1.37 22.79
CA PHE A 78 -14.43 -1.23 22.05
C PHE A 78 -14.27 -1.45 20.55
N VAL A 79 -13.10 -1.16 19.94
CA VAL A 79 -12.91 -1.33 18.50
C VAL A 79 -12.68 -2.79 18.14
N GLU A 80 -13.29 -3.19 17.02
CA GLU A 80 -13.00 -4.47 16.38
C GLU A 80 -11.66 -4.36 15.65
N LEU A 81 -10.71 -5.22 15.97
CA LEU A 81 -9.39 -5.23 15.35
C LEU A 81 -9.23 -6.51 14.53
N THR A 82 -9.68 -6.48 13.29
CA THR A 82 -9.50 -7.54 12.30
C THR A 82 -8.67 -7.02 11.11
N ILE A 83 -8.80 -7.62 9.94
CA ILE A 83 -7.93 -7.35 8.76
C ILE A 83 -7.75 -5.86 8.47
N GLU A 84 -8.86 -5.10 8.29
CA GLU A 84 -8.82 -3.65 8.05
C GLU A 84 -9.60 -2.84 9.11
N ASN A 85 -10.23 -3.50 10.06
CA ASN A 85 -11.02 -2.85 11.09
C ASN A 85 -10.13 -2.19 12.14
N GLY A 86 -10.70 -1.29 12.92
CA GLY A 86 -10.02 -0.55 13.98
C GLY A 86 -10.50 0.88 14.08
N MET A 87 -9.67 1.76 14.64
CA MET A 87 -9.81 3.21 14.55
C MET A 87 -9.14 3.68 13.26
N LEU A 88 -9.84 4.49 12.48
CA LEU A 88 -9.49 4.82 11.11
C LEU A 88 -9.27 6.34 10.96
N GLY A 89 -9.92 6.98 9.97
CA GLY A 89 -9.76 8.39 9.68
C GLY A 89 -10.37 9.32 10.73
N PHE A 90 -9.88 10.54 10.74
CA PHE A 90 -10.48 11.64 11.48
C PHE A 90 -10.35 12.96 10.73
N VAL A 91 -11.18 13.93 11.10
CA VAL A 91 -11.01 15.32 10.68
C VAL A 91 -11.42 16.25 11.82
N MET A 92 -10.71 17.37 11.97
CA MET A 92 -11.06 18.42 12.93
C MET A 92 -11.98 19.45 12.30
N HIS A 93 -12.83 20.07 13.13
CA HIS A 93 -13.65 21.18 12.69
C HIS A 93 -12.77 22.31 12.10
N PRO A 94 -13.16 22.97 10.99
CA PRO A 94 -12.33 23.99 10.34
C PRO A 94 -11.93 25.16 11.24
N ARG A 95 -12.73 25.44 12.26
CA ARG A 95 -12.47 26.48 13.28
C ARG A 95 -11.95 25.90 14.60
N PHE A 96 -11.37 24.69 14.58
CA PHE A 96 -10.69 24.16 15.77
C PHE A 96 -9.50 25.08 16.16
N PRO A 97 -9.27 25.40 17.46
CA PRO A 97 -9.97 24.93 18.64
C PRO A 97 -11.19 25.76 19.09
N ALA A 98 -11.58 26.84 18.38
CA ALA A 98 -12.73 27.67 18.75
C ALA A 98 -14.04 26.88 18.69
N GLU A 99 -14.20 26.02 17.72
CA GLU A 99 -15.22 24.97 17.62
C GLU A 99 -14.53 23.62 17.87
N PRO A 100 -14.49 23.14 19.12
CA PRO A 100 -13.62 22.05 19.52
C PRO A 100 -14.20 20.66 19.19
N TYR A 101 -14.64 20.48 17.97
CA TYR A 101 -15.19 19.22 17.49
C TYR A 101 -14.19 18.45 16.63
N VAL A 102 -14.16 17.13 16.82
CA VAL A 102 -13.36 16.17 16.05
C VAL A 102 -14.27 15.03 15.59
N TYR A 103 -14.19 14.68 14.32
CA TYR A 103 -14.95 13.60 13.70
C TYR A 103 -14.04 12.41 13.53
N VAL A 104 -14.45 11.23 14.00
CA VAL A 104 -13.62 10.02 14.02
C VAL A 104 -14.39 8.85 13.46
N GLY A 105 -13.75 8.10 12.54
CA GLY A 105 -14.25 6.85 11.99
C GLY A 105 -13.62 5.64 12.68
N TYR A 106 -14.43 4.66 13.04
CA TYR A 106 -13.96 3.42 13.67
C TYR A 106 -14.95 2.28 13.51
N VAL A 107 -14.49 1.06 13.73
CA VAL A 107 -15.34 -0.14 13.74
C VAL A 107 -15.47 -0.65 15.16
N LEU A 108 -16.70 -0.66 15.68
CA LEU A 108 -17.03 -1.18 17.01
C LEU A 108 -17.21 -2.69 16.98
N LYS A 109 -16.78 -3.34 18.05
CA LYS A 109 -17.20 -4.71 18.37
C LYS A 109 -18.71 -4.73 18.60
N GLY A 110 -19.37 -5.76 18.09
CA GLY A 110 -20.77 -6.03 18.35
C GLY A 110 -20.96 -7.45 18.86
N ASP A 111 -22.07 -7.71 19.55
CA ASP A 111 -22.37 -9.05 20.11
C ASP A 111 -22.51 -10.13 19.02
N THR A 112 -23.01 -9.74 17.85
CA THR A 112 -23.24 -10.66 16.70
C THR A 112 -22.52 -10.22 15.43
N ALA A 113 -22.28 -8.94 15.26
CA ALA A 113 -21.58 -8.37 14.12
C ALA A 113 -20.97 -7.01 14.49
N SER A 114 -19.82 -6.69 13.91
CA SER A 114 -19.17 -5.39 14.06
C SER A 114 -20.00 -4.26 13.44
N LYS A 115 -19.80 -3.04 13.89
CA LYS A 115 -20.51 -1.84 13.39
C LYS A 115 -19.51 -0.76 13.00
N ARG A 116 -19.53 -0.32 11.74
CA ARG A 116 -18.78 0.85 11.29
C ARG A 116 -19.51 2.12 11.71
N VAL A 117 -18.78 3.02 12.36
CA VAL A 117 -19.33 4.23 12.98
C VAL A 117 -18.49 5.45 12.61
N ILE A 118 -19.17 6.57 12.34
CA ILE A 118 -18.56 7.90 12.34
C ILE A 118 -19.20 8.67 13.50
N SER A 119 -18.36 9.18 14.40
CA SER A 119 -18.82 9.97 15.55
C SER A 119 -18.14 11.32 15.61
N ARG A 120 -18.89 12.33 16.04
CA ARG A 120 -18.37 13.64 16.46
C ARG A 120 -18.09 13.62 17.95
N PHE A 121 -16.92 14.09 18.33
CA PHE A 121 -16.48 14.24 19.73
C PHE A 121 -16.25 15.72 20.04
N LEU A 122 -16.45 16.10 21.30
CA LEU A 122 -16.04 17.37 21.85
C LEU A 122 -14.63 17.24 22.46
N PHE A 123 -13.69 18.08 22.03
CA PHE A 123 -12.37 18.17 22.67
C PHE A 123 -12.43 19.11 23.87
N ARG A 124 -12.21 18.58 25.06
CA ARG A 124 -12.24 19.33 26.33
C ARG A 124 -11.26 18.72 27.32
N ASN A 125 -10.47 19.57 27.99
CA ASN A 125 -9.47 19.16 28.99
C ASN A 125 -8.52 18.08 28.46
N ASP A 126 -7.99 18.28 27.25
CA ASP A 126 -7.10 17.35 26.53
C ASP A 126 -7.68 15.94 26.32
N SER A 127 -8.97 15.83 26.20
CA SER A 127 -9.67 14.57 25.95
C SER A 127 -10.82 14.77 24.97
N LEU A 128 -11.07 13.76 24.13
CA LEU A 128 -12.25 13.67 23.28
C LEU A 128 -13.38 13.01 24.08
N VAL A 129 -14.45 13.75 24.30
CA VAL A 129 -15.57 13.35 25.15
C VAL A 129 -16.91 13.53 24.42
N GLU A 130 -18.01 13.11 25.02
CA GLU A 130 -19.37 13.32 24.53
C GLU A 130 -19.59 12.83 23.08
N PRO A 131 -19.34 11.53 22.79
CA PRO A 131 -19.51 11.00 21.44
C PRO A 131 -20.95 11.13 20.96
N GLN A 132 -21.10 11.72 19.77
CA GLN A 132 -22.37 11.74 19.04
C GLN A 132 -22.20 10.93 17.76
N GLN A 133 -22.86 9.76 17.67
CA GLN A 133 -22.84 8.97 16.43
C GLN A 133 -23.61 9.72 15.32
N LEU A 134 -22.94 9.97 14.20
CA LEU A 134 -23.54 10.59 13.01
C LEU A 134 -23.98 9.53 12.01
N VAL A 135 -23.17 8.50 11.82
CA VAL A 135 -23.40 7.38 10.89
C VAL A 135 -23.15 6.06 11.59
N GLY A 136 -23.92 5.05 11.24
CA GLY A 136 -23.66 3.68 11.66
C GLY A 136 -24.10 2.68 10.59
N ILE A 137 -23.24 1.72 10.29
CA ILE A 137 -23.52 0.62 9.36
C ILE A 137 -23.28 -0.68 10.11
N ASP A 138 -24.34 -1.45 10.32
CA ASP A 138 -24.26 -2.76 10.94
C ASP A 138 -23.61 -3.77 9.99
N SER A 139 -22.95 -4.80 10.55
CA SER A 139 -22.21 -5.80 9.81
C SER A 139 -21.11 -5.16 8.96
N ALA A 140 -20.14 -4.48 9.61
CA ALA A 140 -19.11 -3.69 8.91
C ALA A 140 -18.31 -4.49 7.87
N GLY A 141 -18.23 -5.82 8.00
CA GLY A 141 -17.28 -6.64 7.27
C GLY A 141 -15.88 -6.57 7.89
N ASN A 142 -14.91 -7.25 7.29
CA ASN A 142 -13.53 -7.27 7.78
C ASN A 142 -12.58 -6.44 6.92
N ILE A 143 -13.02 -6.05 5.72
CA ILE A 143 -12.23 -5.30 4.72
C ILE A 143 -13.06 -4.16 4.14
N HIS A 144 -12.42 -3.30 3.38
CA HIS A 144 -13.00 -2.19 2.61
C HIS A 144 -13.78 -1.21 3.49
N GLN A 145 -13.12 -0.68 4.51
CA GLN A 145 -13.80 0.23 5.45
C GLN A 145 -13.90 1.67 4.96
N GLY A 146 -13.03 2.13 4.05
CA GLY A 146 -12.95 3.55 3.70
C GLY A 146 -12.61 4.40 4.94
N SER A 147 -13.51 5.32 5.30
CA SER A 147 -13.45 6.19 6.49
C SER A 147 -12.49 7.38 6.39
N ARG A 148 -12.01 7.75 5.20
CA ARG A 148 -11.31 9.02 5.01
C ARG A 148 -12.32 10.16 5.03
N MET A 149 -11.94 11.30 5.61
CA MET A 149 -12.86 12.42 5.82
C MET A 149 -12.24 13.75 5.42
N VAL A 150 -13.06 14.65 4.89
CA VAL A 150 -12.73 16.05 4.66
C VAL A 150 -13.95 16.93 4.96
N ILE A 151 -13.72 18.14 5.48
CA ILE A 151 -14.75 19.14 5.65
C ILE A 151 -14.62 20.19 4.55
N THR A 152 -15.70 20.40 3.80
CA THR A 152 -15.75 21.35 2.68
C THR A 152 -15.86 22.80 3.18
N PRO A 153 -15.52 23.82 2.36
CA PRO A 153 -15.64 25.23 2.74
C PRO A 153 -17.09 25.66 3.09
N ASP A 154 -18.10 24.97 2.56
CA ASP A 154 -19.51 25.17 2.92
C ASP A 154 -19.94 24.36 4.17
N GLU A 155 -18.94 23.93 4.96
CA GLU A 155 -19.10 23.20 6.23
C GLU A 155 -19.94 21.92 6.08
N LYS A 156 -19.59 21.09 5.09
CA LYS A 156 -20.14 19.75 4.97
C LYS A 156 -19.04 18.71 5.22
N LEU A 157 -19.38 17.65 5.93
CA LEU A 157 -18.53 16.50 6.15
C LEU A 157 -18.69 15.52 4.99
N LEU A 158 -17.63 15.28 4.24
CA LEU A 158 -17.53 14.19 3.28
C LEU A 158 -16.83 13.00 3.93
N VAL A 159 -17.36 11.79 3.72
CA VAL A 159 -16.83 10.55 4.29
C VAL A 159 -16.82 9.45 3.25
N THR A 160 -15.68 8.82 3.02
CA THR A 160 -15.60 7.62 2.17
C THR A 160 -16.11 6.39 2.91
N MET A 161 -16.89 5.59 2.24
CA MET A 161 -17.47 4.36 2.78
C MET A 161 -17.28 3.22 1.78
N GLY A 162 -16.35 2.33 2.03
CA GLY A 162 -16.14 1.16 1.18
C GLY A 162 -17.31 0.19 1.20
N ASP A 163 -17.30 -0.78 0.30
CA ASP A 163 -18.38 -1.75 0.14
C ASP A 163 -18.49 -2.76 1.31
N GLY A 164 -17.43 -2.90 2.12
CA GLY A 164 -17.40 -3.82 3.27
C GLY A 164 -17.50 -5.29 2.85
N ASP A 165 -16.99 -5.63 1.66
CA ASP A 165 -17.08 -6.97 1.03
C ASP A 165 -18.49 -7.35 0.53
N TRP A 166 -19.36 -6.34 0.31
CA TRP A 166 -20.67 -6.49 -0.35
C TRP A 166 -20.72 -5.66 -1.63
N ALA A 167 -20.04 -6.15 -2.65
CA ALA A 167 -19.78 -5.43 -3.90
C ALA A 167 -21.08 -4.92 -4.57
N GLU A 168 -22.15 -5.74 -4.57
CA GLU A 168 -23.44 -5.38 -5.16
C GLU A 168 -24.10 -4.17 -4.48
N LYS A 169 -23.75 -3.88 -3.22
CA LYS A 169 -24.26 -2.73 -2.49
C LYS A 169 -23.70 -1.39 -2.97
N ALA A 170 -22.58 -1.42 -3.67
CA ALA A 170 -22.00 -0.22 -4.25
C ALA A 170 -22.95 0.48 -5.24
N GLN A 171 -23.75 -0.30 -5.99
CA GLN A 171 -24.73 0.22 -6.96
C GLN A 171 -26.15 0.44 -6.38
N ASP A 172 -26.40 -0.01 -5.14
CA ASP A 172 -27.69 0.20 -4.48
C ASP A 172 -27.75 1.61 -3.86
N PRO A 173 -28.57 2.56 -4.37
CA PRO A 173 -28.62 3.93 -3.86
C PRO A 173 -29.23 4.04 -2.45
N SER A 174 -29.88 2.99 -1.95
CA SER A 174 -30.41 2.93 -0.58
C SER A 174 -29.37 2.45 0.43
N SER A 175 -28.25 1.87 -0.03
CA SER A 175 -27.15 1.41 0.80
C SER A 175 -26.12 2.53 1.02
N LEU A 176 -25.52 2.57 2.20
CA LEU A 176 -24.39 3.46 2.49
C LEU A 176 -23.02 2.84 2.12
N ARG A 177 -22.98 1.59 1.63
CA ARG A 177 -21.79 0.86 1.26
C ARG A 177 -21.34 1.20 -0.16
N GLY A 178 -20.03 1.33 -0.38
CA GLY A 178 -19.46 1.71 -1.68
C GLY A 178 -19.90 3.11 -2.12
N LYS A 179 -19.76 4.10 -1.23
CA LYS A 179 -20.26 5.47 -1.41
C LYS A 179 -19.24 6.51 -0.95
N LEU A 180 -19.32 7.71 -1.51
CA LEU A 180 -18.95 8.92 -0.81
C LEU A 180 -20.22 9.49 -0.19
N LEU A 181 -20.19 9.77 1.12
CA LEU A 181 -21.32 10.33 1.87
C LEU A 181 -21.07 11.80 2.19
N ARG A 182 -22.16 12.62 2.24
CA ARG A 182 -22.10 14.03 2.60
C ARG A 182 -23.15 14.37 3.64
N PHE A 183 -22.71 15.01 4.74
CA PHE A 183 -23.51 15.40 5.89
C PHE A 183 -23.30 16.86 6.25
N ASN A 184 -24.24 17.47 6.95
CA ASN A 184 -23.97 18.64 7.78
C ASN A 184 -23.09 18.23 8.97
N LEU A 185 -22.40 19.20 9.60
CA LEU A 185 -21.49 18.91 10.73
C LEU A 185 -22.19 18.39 11.99
N ASP A 186 -23.50 18.49 12.06
CA ASP A 186 -24.36 17.91 13.12
C ASP A 186 -24.86 16.50 12.80
N GLY A 187 -24.55 15.99 11.59
CA GLY A 187 -24.97 14.68 11.09
C GLY A 187 -26.30 14.69 10.33
N SER A 188 -26.99 15.82 10.23
CA SER A 188 -28.18 15.95 9.41
C SER A 188 -27.82 15.89 7.91
N ILE A 189 -28.81 15.56 7.07
CA ILE A 189 -28.60 15.40 5.63
C ILE A 189 -28.82 16.77 4.94
N PRO A 190 -27.83 17.26 4.13
CA PRO A 190 -27.98 18.47 3.34
C PRO A 190 -29.14 18.36 2.33
N GLU A 191 -29.92 19.40 2.21
CA GLU A 191 -31.08 19.42 1.28
C GLU A 191 -30.67 19.36 -0.19
N ASP A 192 -29.45 19.83 -0.48
CA ASP A 192 -28.86 19.87 -1.82
C ASP A 192 -28.11 18.59 -2.22
N ASN A 193 -28.19 17.51 -1.44
CA ASN A 193 -27.63 16.22 -1.85
C ASN A 193 -28.34 15.69 -3.11
N PRO A 194 -27.65 14.87 -3.95
CA PRO A 194 -28.20 14.39 -5.21
C PRO A 194 -29.48 13.55 -5.04
N ILE A 195 -29.61 12.83 -3.92
CA ILE A 195 -30.78 12.03 -3.57
C ILE A 195 -31.44 12.66 -2.35
N PRO A 196 -32.69 13.20 -2.45
CA PRO A 196 -33.36 13.82 -1.33
C PRO A 196 -33.47 12.91 -0.11
N GLY A 197 -33.06 13.42 1.05
CA GLY A 197 -33.11 12.68 2.32
C GLY A 197 -32.05 11.58 2.45
N SER A 198 -31.10 11.47 1.50
CA SER A 198 -30.00 10.51 1.53
C SER A 198 -28.65 11.23 1.68
N PRO A 199 -27.71 10.68 2.48
CA PRO A 199 -26.37 11.22 2.56
C PRO A 199 -25.48 10.86 1.35
N VAL A 200 -25.94 10.03 0.44
CA VAL A 200 -25.15 9.56 -0.73
C VAL A 200 -24.82 10.74 -1.64
N TRP A 201 -23.51 11.00 -1.81
CA TRP A 201 -22.99 12.01 -2.73
C TRP A 201 -22.59 11.41 -4.08
N SER A 202 -21.92 10.23 -4.05
CA SER A 202 -21.59 9.41 -5.22
C SER A 202 -21.67 7.92 -4.87
N LEU A 203 -21.70 7.05 -5.87
CA LEU A 203 -21.88 5.61 -5.72
C LEU A 203 -20.99 4.81 -6.68
N GLY A 204 -20.96 3.49 -6.52
CA GLY A 204 -20.16 2.62 -7.39
C GLY A 204 -18.68 2.58 -7.00
N HIS A 205 -18.39 2.65 -5.70
CA HIS A 205 -17.04 2.60 -5.14
C HIS A 205 -16.77 1.26 -4.44
N ARG A 206 -15.51 0.81 -4.48
CA ARG A 206 -15.06 -0.40 -3.79
C ARG A 206 -14.46 -0.08 -2.42
N ASN A 207 -13.29 0.52 -2.37
CA ASN A 207 -12.56 0.83 -1.13
C ASN A 207 -11.73 2.11 -1.27
N GLN A 208 -12.39 3.24 -1.11
CA GLN A 208 -11.77 4.56 -1.16
C GLN A 208 -10.95 4.79 0.11
N GLN A 209 -9.61 4.74 0.01
CA GLN A 209 -8.67 4.93 1.12
C GLN A 209 -8.11 6.36 1.20
N GLY A 210 -8.19 7.13 0.10
CA GLY A 210 -7.78 8.52 0.03
C GLY A 210 -8.94 9.44 -0.33
N LEU A 211 -8.92 10.68 0.18
CA LEU A 211 -9.91 11.72 -0.12
C LEU A 211 -9.26 13.09 0.07
N VAL A 212 -9.28 13.92 -0.96
CA VAL A 212 -8.83 15.31 -0.88
C VAL A 212 -9.78 16.24 -1.62
N MET A 213 -9.91 17.46 -1.15
CA MET A 213 -10.55 18.54 -1.87
C MET A 213 -9.53 19.62 -2.21
N LEU A 214 -9.43 19.97 -3.48
CA LEU A 214 -8.55 21.02 -3.98
C LEU A 214 -9.09 22.42 -3.60
N PRO A 215 -8.24 23.44 -3.61
CA PRO A 215 -8.67 24.83 -3.34
C PRO A 215 -9.73 25.38 -4.30
N ASP A 216 -9.85 24.80 -5.51
CA ASP A 216 -10.89 25.14 -6.50
C ASP A 216 -12.22 24.38 -6.30
N GLY A 217 -12.31 23.55 -5.24
CA GLY A 217 -13.52 22.80 -4.86
C GLY A 217 -13.66 21.42 -5.50
N ARG A 218 -12.72 21.01 -6.38
CA ARG A 218 -12.74 19.65 -6.93
C ARG A 218 -12.33 18.62 -5.87
N ILE A 219 -12.96 17.47 -5.92
CA ILE A 219 -12.77 16.38 -4.96
C ILE A 219 -12.15 15.21 -5.68
N PHE A 220 -11.11 14.63 -5.09
CA PHE A 220 -10.45 13.43 -5.61
C PHE A 220 -10.41 12.33 -4.55
N THR A 221 -10.56 11.08 -4.99
CA THR A 221 -10.38 9.89 -4.15
C THR A 221 -9.33 8.96 -4.75
N ALA A 222 -8.63 8.22 -3.86
CA ALA A 222 -7.80 7.09 -4.24
C ALA A 222 -8.48 5.81 -3.78
N GLU A 223 -8.56 4.82 -4.66
CA GLU A 223 -9.38 3.62 -4.48
C GLU A 223 -8.61 2.36 -4.88
N HIS A 224 -8.81 1.26 -4.13
CA HIS A 224 -8.22 -0.04 -4.47
C HIS A 224 -9.04 -0.78 -5.51
N GLY A 225 -8.37 -1.27 -6.56
CA GLY A 225 -8.87 -2.33 -7.42
C GLY A 225 -8.83 -3.70 -6.75
N THR A 226 -9.26 -4.75 -7.47
CA THR A 226 -9.23 -6.13 -6.94
C THR A 226 -7.82 -6.73 -6.99
N VAL A 227 -7.26 -6.89 -8.18
CA VAL A 227 -5.90 -7.40 -8.45
C VAL A 227 -5.14 -6.52 -9.44
N ILE A 228 -5.87 -5.66 -10.15
CA ILE A 228 -5.41 -4.66 -11.11
C ILE A 228 -6.17 -3.36 -10.83
N GLU A 229 -5.85 -2.28 -11.54
CA GLU A 229 -6.64 -1.06 -11.67
C GLU A 229 -6.98 -0.37 -10.33
N ASP A 230 -5.96 -0.15 -9.46
CA ASP A 230 -6.16 0.90 -8.43
C ASP A 230 -6.40 2.24 -9.14
N GLU A 231 -7.27 3.10 -8.59
CA GLU A 231 -7.79 4.27 -9.28
C GLU A 231 -7.60 5.57 -8.51
N VAL A 232 -7.48 6.69 -9.25
CA VAL A 232 -7.73 8.03 -8.74
C VAL A 232 -8.91 8.62 -9.51
N ASN A 233 -9.96 8.95 -8.78
CA ASN A 233 -11.22 9.45 -9.32
C ASN A 233 -11.45 10.92 -8.99
N GLU A 234 -11.85 11.75 -9.96
CA GLU A 234 -12.46 13.06 -9.71
C GLU A 234 -13.95 12.86 -9.40
N ILE A 235 -14.40 13.34 -8.25
CA ILE A 235 -15.75 13.04 -7.74
C ILE A 235 -16.73 14.14 -8.08
N PHE A 236 -17.81 13.75 -8.75
CA PHE A 236 -18.92 14.62 -9.10
C PHE A 236 -20.20 14.28 -8.32
N LYS A 237 -21.01 15.29 -8.04
CA LYS A 237 -22.31 15.15 -7.40
C LYS A 237 -23.21 14.17 -8.17
N GLY A 238 -23.64 13.09 -7.53
CA GLY A 238 -24.49 12.05 -8.13
C GLY A 238 -23.74 11.12 -9.10
N GLY A 239 -22.40 11.20 -9.15
CA GLY A 239 -21.58 10.36 -10.03
C GLY A 239 -21.64 8.88 -9.66
N ASN A 240 -21.50 8.01 -10.68
CA ASN A 240 -21.35 6.57 -10.54
C ASN A 240 -19.98 6.15 -11.09
N TYR A 241 -19.20 5.39 -10.28
CA TYR A 241 -17.81 5.01 -10.56
C TYR A 241 -17.66 3.53 -10.92
N GLY A 242 -18.76 2.84 -11.21
CA GLY A 242 -18.80 1.56 -11.92
C GLY A 242 -18.72 0.30 -11.09
N TRP A 243 -18.03 0.30 -9.95
CA TRP A 243 -17.91 -0.91 -9.14
C TRP A 243 -19.27 -1.52 -8.77
N PRO A 244 -19.49 -2.86 -8.88
CA PRO A 244 -18.52 -3.91 -9.27
C PRO A 244 -18.54 -4.27 -10.78
N PHE A 245 -19.13 -3.48 -11.64
CA PHE A 245 -19.31 -3.81 -13.06
C PHE A 245 -18.17 -3.31 -13.96
N SER A 246 -17.34 -2.41 -13.46
CA SER A 246 -16.10 -1.98 -14.10
C SER A 246 -15.06 -1.61 -13.04
N GLU A 247 -13.79 -1.80 -13.38
CA GLU A 247 -12.61 -1.34 -12.65
C GLU A 247 -11.70 -0.61 -13.65
N GLY A 248 -11.11 0.52 -13.26
CA GLY A 248 -10.26 1.30 -14.15
C GLY A 248 -10.98 1.93 -15.34
N PRO A 249 -10.26 2.22 -16.41
CA PRO A 249 -10.84 2.69 -17.66
C PRO A 249 -11.79 1.65 -18.27
N CYS A 250 -12.86 2.11 -18.92
CA CYS A 250 -13.81 1.24 -19.60
C CYS A 250 -13.23 0.70 -20.92
N ASP A 251 -12.28 -0.21 -20.86
CA ASP A 251 -11.48 -0.62 -22.03
C ASP A 251 -11.87 -1.97 -22.62
N THR A 252 -12.44 -2.90 -21.84
CA THR A 252 -12.98 -4.17 -22.35
C THR A 252 -14.38 -4.01 -22.97
N PRO A 253 -14.83 -4.89 -23.88
CA PRO A 253 -16.20 -4.84 -24.43
C PRO A 253 -17.29 -4.88 -23.36
N GLU A 254 -17.12 -5.74 -22.35
CA GLU A 254 -18.08 -5.95 -21.26
C GLU A 254 -18.16 -4.71 -20.35
N GLU A 255 -17.02 -4.07 -20.08
CA GLU A 255 -16.98 -2.83 -19.30
C GLU A 255 -17.60 -1.67 -20.08
N LYS A 256 -17.30 -1.52 -21.38
CA LYS A 256 -17.92 -0.49 -22.24
C LYS A 256 -19.43 -0.55 -22.22
N ASP A 257 -20.02 -1.74 -22.26
CA ASP A 257 -21.45 -1.94 -22.16
C ASP A 257 -21.98 -1.56 -20.77
N SER A 258 -21.28 -1.95 -19.71
CA SER A 258 -21.61 -1.62 -18.31
C SER A 258 -21.45 -0.11 -18.06
N CYS A 259 -20.38 0.49 -18.50
CA CYS A 259 -20.12 1.92 -18.37
C CYS A 259 -21.19 2.77 -19.05
N LYS A 260 -21.59 2.38 -20.26
CA LYS A 260 -22.70 3.03 -20.98
C LYS A 260 -24.03 2.86 -20.24
N LYS A 261 -24.31 1.65 -19.75
CA LYS A 261 -25.56 1.31 -19.06
C LYS A 261 -25.72 2.11 -17.76
N TYR A 262 -24.65 2.25 -16.98
CA TYR A 262 -24.66 2.87 -15.67
C TYR A 262 -24.15 4.32 -15.67
N SER A 263 -23.81 4.87 -16.86
CA SER A 263 -23.22 6.21 -17.01
C SER A 263 -22.00 6.41 -16.12
N VAL A 264 -21.07 5.45 -16.17
CA VAL A 264 -19.87 5.42 -15.34
C VAL A 264 -18.95 6.58 -15.69
N ILE A 265 -18.41 7.21 -14.65
CA ILE A 265 -17.35 8.21 -14.75
C ILE A 265 -16.02 7.45 -14.61
N GLU A 266 -15.21 7.51 -15.65
CA GLU A 266 -13.90 6.84 -15.68
C GLU A 266 -12.88 7.56 -14.79
N PRO A 267 -11.89 6.84 -14.22
CA PRO A 267 -10.85 7.45 -13.40
C PRO A 267 -9.98 8.42 -14.19
N VAL A 268 -9.43 9.43 -13.51
CA VAL A 268 -8.43 10.35 -14.10
C VAL A 268 -7.05 9.73 -14.20
N TRP A 269 -6.82 8.65 -13.46
CA TRP A 269 -5.59 7.87 -13.47
C TRP A 269 -5.85 6.48 -12.89
N SER A 270 -5.16 5.46 -13.42
CA SER A 270 -5.16 4.10 -12.89
C SER A 270 -3.77 3.47 -12.92
N THR A 271 -3.61 2.38 -12.17
CA THR A 271 -2.37 1.60 -12.14
C THR A 271 -2.24 0.58 -13.28
N GLY A 272 -3.30 0.37 -14.06
CA GLY A 272 -3.34 -0.62 -15.15
C GLY A 272 -3.23 -2.05 -14.61
N GLU A 273 -2.40 -2.87 -15.23
CA GLU A 273 -2.21 -4.31 -15.02
C GLU A 273 -1.77 -4.73 -13.59
N ALA A 274 -1.76 -3.81 -12.61
CA ALA A 274 -1.27 -4.08 -11.25
C ALA A 274 -2.05 -3.30 -10.20
N THR A 275 -1.97 -3.71 -8.94
CA THR A 275 -2.38 -2.89 -7.79
C THR A 275 -1.16 -2.36 -7.04
N TYR A 276 -1.22 -1.11 -6.61
CA TYR A 276 -0.20 -0.47 -5.78
C TYR A 276 -0.59 -0.44 -4.30
N GLY A 277 -1.87 -0.72 -3.99
CA GLY A 277 -2.44 -0.57 -2.65
C GLY A 277 -2.46 0.90 -2.27
N LEU A 278 -3.20 1.69 -3.05
CA LEU A 278 -3.31 3.13 -2.83
C LEU A 278 -3.90 3.41 -1.46
N SER A 279 -3.32 4.38 -0.74
CA SER A 279 -3.84 4.81 0.53
C SER A 279 -4.25 6.28 0.42
N GLU A 280 -3.71 7.15 1.22
CA GLU A 280 -4.10 8.55 1.22
C GLU A 280 -3.47 9.33 0.06
N LEU A 281 -4.15 10.41 -0.33
CA LEU A 281 -3.62 11.42 -1.25
C LEU A 281 -3.89 12.81 -0.69
N ASP A 282 -3.00 13.75 -1.04
CA ASP A 282 -3.16 15.17 -0.73
C ASP A 282 -2.70 16.03 -1.92
N PHE A 283 -3.14 17.28 -1.97
CA PHE A 283 -2.83 18.18 -3.09
C PHE A 283 -1.71 19.14 -2.71
N TYR A 284 -0.64 19.16 -3.51
CA TYR A 284 0.50 20.02 -3.31
C TYR A 284 0.52 21.19 -4.31
N ASP A 285 0.46 22.43 -3.78
CA ASP A 285 0.56 23.67 -4.57
C ASP A 285 1.26 24.79 -3.77
N HIS A 286 2.30 24.42 -3.00
CA HIS A 286 3.06 25.33 -2.14
C HIS A 286 4.45 25.64 -2.70
N ASP A 287 4.95 26.87 -2.46
CA ASP A 287 6.24 27.34 -2.98
C ASP A 287 7.45 26.69 -2.31
N LEU A 288 7.28 26.01 -1.18
CA LEU A 288 8.39 25.33 -0.47
C LEU A 288 9.08 24.29 -1.37
N TYR A 289 8.31 23.54 -2.14
CA TYR A 289 8.80 22.55 -3.10
C TYR A 289 8.19 22.76 -4.49
N PRO A 290 8.72 23.72 -5.30
CA PRO A 290 8.12 24.10 -6.59
C PRO A 290 8.00 22.93 -7.58
N VAL A 291 8.89 21.93 -7.49
CA VAL A 291 8.87 20.73 -8.33
C VAL A 291 7.62 19.87 -8.10
N LEU A 292 7.02 19.94 -6.90
CA LEU A 292 5.81 19.21 -6.52
C LEU A 292 4.51 19.98 -6.76
N GLN A 293 4.58 21.26 -7.11
CA GLN A 293 3.38 22.08 -7.35
C GLN A 293 2.47 21.49 -8.42
N ASN A 294 1.17 21.79 -8.28
CA ASN A 294 0.11 21.35 -9.18
C ASN A 294 0.06 19.81 -9.32
N SER A 295 0.17 19.10 -8.20
CA SER A 295 0.20 17.64 -8.18
C SER A 295 -0.64 17.07 -7.05
N LEU A 296 -1.23 15.90 -7.27
CA LEU A 296 -1.62 15.03 -6.17
C LEU A 296 -0.38 14.24 -5.71
N LEU A 297 -0.17 14.21 -4.41
CA LEU A 297 0.83 13.34 -3.76
C LEU A 297 0.08 12.14 -3.18
N LEU A 298 0.39 10.95 -3.64
CA LEU A 298 -0.32 9.72 -3.38
C LEU A 298 0.60 8.70 -2.72
N VAL A 299 0.22 8.17 -1.58
CA VAL A 299 0.98 7.13 -0.87
C VAL A 299 0.45 5.73 -1.14
N SER A 300 1.35 4.76 -1.12
CA SER A 300 1.06 3.38 -1.49
C SER A 300 1.56 2.40 -0.43
N LEU A 301 0.68 1.49 -0.03
CA LEU A 301 0.98 0.42 0.92
C LEU A 301 1.79 -0.71 0.28
N LYS A 302 1.34 -1.19 -0.89
CA LYS A 302 1.92 -2.36 -1.55
C LYS A 302 3.20 -2.02 -2.30
N GLN A 303 3.28 -0.83 -2.91
CA GLN A 303 4.49 -0.36 -3.59
C GLN A 303 5.45 0.38 -2.67
N SER A 304 5.05 0.68 -1.41
CA SER A 304 5.90 1.38 -0.44
C SER A 304 6.52 2.66 -1.03
N THR A 305 5.72 3.46 -1.71
CA THR A 305 6.17 4.57 -2.56
C THR A 305 5.24 5.76 -2.41
N LEU A 306 5.81 6.96 -2.35
CA LEU A 306 5.10 8.22 -2.57
C LEU A 306 5.11 8.50 -4.09
N TYR A 307 3.95 8.74 -4.68
CA TYR A 307 3.82 9.14 -6.08
C TYR A 307 3.44 10.60 -6.20
N GLN A 308 4.10 11.31 -7.11
CA GLN A 308 3.64 12.59 -7.62
C GLN A 308 2.81 12.33 -8.89
N LEU A 309 1.54 12.68 -8.86
CA LEU A 309 0.64 12.68 -10.01
C LEU A 309 0.45 14.14 -10.47
N LYS A 310 1.20 14.55 -11.48
CA LYS A 310 1.22 15.93 -11.94
C LYS A 310 0.09 16.21 -12.90
N PHE A 311 -0.67 17.26 -12.60
CA PHE A 311 -1.72 17.75 -13.48
C PHE A 311 -1.18 18.55 -14.67
N ASP A 312 -1.96 18.60 -15.74
CA ASP A 312 -1.82 19.64 -16.77
C ASP A 312 -2.16 21.02 -16.20
N SER A 313 -1.97 22.09 -16.99
CA SER A 313 -2.24 23.47 -16.55
C SER A 313 -3.71 23.75 -16.23
N THR A 314 -4.64 22.92 -16.71
CA THR A 314 -6.08 23.03 -16.46
C THR A 314 -6.54 22.12 -15.33
N ARG A 315 -5.67 21.29 -14.81
CA ARG A 315 -5.95 20.23 -13.82
C ARG A 315 -6.98 19.22 -14.29
N SER A 316 -7.15 19.04 -15.61
CA SER A 316 -8.14 18.13 -16.17
C SER A 316 -7.59 16.72 -16.42
N ARG A 317 -6.26 16.55 -16.37
CA ARG A 317 -5.58 15.28 -16.63
C ARG A 317 -4.31 15.16 -15.80
N ILE A 318 -3.99 13.95 -15.40
CA ILE A 318 -2.66 13.57 -14.92
C ILE A 318 -1.76 13.37 -16.14
N VAL A 319 -0.72 14.18 -16.26
CA VAL A 319 0.21 14.16 -17.42
C VAL A 319 1.53 13.48 -17.11
N GLN A 320 1.83 13.28 -15.82
CA GLN A 320 3.06 12.63 -15.39
C GLN A 320 2.86 11.94 -14.04
N THR A 321 3.40 10.73 -13.91
CA THR A 321 3.49 9.99 -12.65
C THR A 321 4.97 9.79 -12.32
N VAL A 322 5.39 10.27 -11.14
CA VAL A 322 6.78 10.20 -10.69
C VAL A 322 6.85 9.50 -9.34
N PRO A 323 7.54 8.37 -9.21
CA PRO A 323 7.80 7.77 -7.91
C PRO A 323 8.85 8.58 -7.13
N ILE A 324 8.59 8.83 -5.85
CA ILE A 324 9.50 9.48 -4.91
C ILE A 324 9.84 8.49 -3.81
N LEU A 325 11.15 8.27 -3.55
CA LEU A 325 11.67 7.32 -2.54
C LEU A 325 11.03 5.90 -2.65
N PRO A 326 11.04 5.25 -3.82
CA PRO A 326 10.43 3.94 -3.99
C PRO A 326 11.07 2.89 -3.07
N PHE A 327 10.23 2.13 -2.36
CA PHE A 327 10.60 1.04 -1.44
C PHE A 327 11.51 1.42 -0.25
N ALA A 328 11.77 2.70 -0.03
CA ALA A 328 12.71 3.15 0.99
C ALA A 328 12.15 3.08 2.42
N THR A 329 10.84 3.15 2.58
CA THR A 329 10.17 3.42 3.86
C THR A 329 9.28 2.28 4.36
N GLY A 330 9.07 1.24 3.55
CA GLY A 330 8.00 0.26 3.78
C GLY A 330 6.63 0.83 3.40
N ARG A 331 5.57 0.25 3.95
CA ARG A 331 4.16 0.56 3.62
C ARG A 331 3.82 1.98 4.06
N LEU A 332 3.49 2.87 3.14
CA LEU A 332 3.05 4.23 3.44
C LEU A 332 1.51 4.27 3.58
N ARG A 333 1.00 4.84 4.69
CA ARG A 333 -0.42 4.86 5.03
C ARG A 333 -1.06 6.24 4.87
N ALA A 334 -0.49 7.26 5.48
CA ALA A 334 -1.07 8.60 5.48
C ALA A 334 -0.06 9.64 4.98
N ILE A 335 -0.60 10.73 4.44
CA ILE A 335 0.13 11.93 4.04
C ILE A 335 -0.59 13.15 4.60
N HIS A 336 0.17 14.11 5.10
CA HIS A 336 -0.36 15.40 5.51
C HIS A 336 0.56 16.53 5.06
N ILE A 337 -0.01 17.51 4.38
CA ILE A 337 0.67 18.72 3.93
C ILE A 337 0.26 19.88 4.84
N THR A 338 1.23 20.45 5.52
CA THR A 338 0.97 21.61 6.40
C THR A 338 0.79 22.90 5.62
N LYS A 339 0.22 23.92 6.26
CA LYS A 339 0.00 25.26 5.67
C LYS A 339 1.29 25.93 5.19
N ASP A 340 2.44 25.58 5.79
CA ASP A 340 3.77 26.05 5.38
C ASP A 340 4.46 25.15 4.34
N GLY A 341 3.73 24.19 3.78
CA GLY A 341 4.16 23.33 2.67
C GLY A 341 5.02 22.13 3.06
N ARG A 342 5.22 21.87 4.35
CA ARG A 342 5.93 20.66 4.80
C ARG A 342 5.05 19.43 4.58
N ILE A 343 5.69 18.32 4.27
CA ILE A 343 5.02 17.06 3.93
C ILE A 343 5.39 16.01 4.97
N PHE A 344 4.38 15.44 5.60
CA PHE A 344 4.53 14.35 6.58
C PHE A 344 3.88 13.08 6.06
N LEU A 345 4.55 11.95 6.31
CA LEU A 345 4.13 10.61 5.89
C LEU A 345 4.09 9.68 7.11
N SER A 346 3.10 8.80 7.19
CA SER A 346 3.12 7.73 8.19
C SER A 346 3.35 6.36 7.53
N THR A 347 4.01 5.45 8.27
CA THR A 347 4.16 4.05 7.86
C THR A 347 3.05 3.16 8.43
N SER A 348 2.91 1.97 7.87
CA SER A 348 2.00 0.91 8.33
C SER A 348 2.71 -0.45 8.21
N ASN A 349 3.94 -0.51 8.73
CA ASN A 349 4.83 -1.66 8.58
C ASN A 349 4.46 -2.81 9.53
N GLN A 350 3.74 -2.50 10.62
CA GLN A 350 3.21 -3.51 11.56
C GLN A 350 1.90 -4.14 11.08
N ASP A 351 1.30 -3.62 10.00
CA ASP A 351 0.08 -4.15 9.39
C ASP A 351 0.35 -5.43 8.58
N GLN A 352 -0.70 -6.02 8.01
CA GLN A 352 -0.59 -7.19 7.15
C GLN A 352 0.35 -6.97 5.96
N GLY A 353 1.04 -8.04 5.54
CA GLY A 353 1.96 -7.98 4.41
C GLY A 353 3.34 -7.45 4.77
N LYS A 354 3.94 -8.00 5.83
CA LYS A 354 5.32 -7.72 6.22
C LYS A 354 6.28 -7.98 5.05
N TYR A 355 7.10 -6.99 4.75
CA TYR A 355 8.14 -7.08 3.72
C TYR A 355 9.49 -6.82 4.37
N GLU A 356 10.40 -7.79 4.33
CA GLU A 356 11.75 -7.56 4.81
C GLU A 356 12.37 -6.30 4.15
N PRO A 357 13.02 -5.38 4.90
CA PRO A 357 13.37 -5.49 6.33
C PRO A 357 12.32 -4.93 7.30
N PHE A 358 11.05 -4.83 6.93
CA PHE A 358 9.99 -4.26 7.74
C PHE A 358 9.12 -5.32 8.44
N PRO A 359 8.58 -5.04 9.65
CA PRO A 359 8.79 -3.80 10.42
C PRO A 359 10.19 -3.74 11.03
N ARG A 360 10.73 -2.53 11.14
CA ARG A 360 11.93 -2.24 11.93
C ARG A 360 11.57 -2.08 13.40
N PRO A 361 12.56 -2.12 14.34
CA PRO A 361 12.26 -1.96 15.78
C PRO A 361 11.57 -0.64 16.15
N GLU A 362 11.81 0.42 15.38
CA GLU A 362 11.21 1.75 15.59
C GLU A 362 9.84 1.93 14.93
N ASP A 363 9.42 1.01 14.05
CA ASP A 363 8.14 1.11 13.33
C ASP A 363 6.92 0.98 14.26
N ASP A 364 5.82 1.61 13.94
CA ASP A 364 5.59 2.50 12.81
C ASP A 364 6.01 3.92 13.18
N VAL A 365 6.27 4.74 12.14
CA VAL A 365 6.85 6.07 12.29
C VAL A 365 6.04 7.13 11.54
N ILE A 366 6.23 8.41 11.94
CA ILE A 366 5.93 9.57 11.10
C ILE A 366 7.25 10.17 10.63
N MET A 367 7.32 10.46 9.35
CA MET A 367 8.48 11.05 8.67
C MET A 367 8.12 12.37 8.04
N GLU A 368 9.07 13.29 8.02
CA GLU A 368 9.02 14.51 7.21
C GLU A 368 9.81 14.29 5.92
N LEU A 369 9.18 14.56 4.77
CA LEU A 369 9.88 14.62 3.48
C LEU A 369 10.72 15.90 3.45
N VAL A 370 12.02 15.76 3.21
CA VAL A 370 12.95 16.90 3.17
C VAL A 370 13.81 16.86 1.91
N PRO A 371 14.23 18.02 1.37
CA PRO A 371 15.10 18.02 0.21
C PRO A 371 16.48 17.45 0.58
N VAL A 372 17.09 16.79 -0.40
CA VAL A 372 18.49 16.37 -0.30
C VAL A 372 19.37 17.62 -0.26
N PRO A 373 20.34 17.75 0.68
CA PRO A 373 21.21 18.90 0.76
C PRO A 373 21.99 19.13 -0.55
N GLU A 374 22.19 20.40 -0.91
CA GLU A 374 22.97 20.76 -2.09
C GLU A 374 24.40 20.21 -1.99
N GLY A 375 24.87 19.54 -3.04
CA GLY A 375 26.19 18.92 -3.10
C GLY A 375 26.31 17.58 -2.36
N ALA A 376 25.21 17.10 -1.74
CA ALA A 376 25.18 15.75 -1.16
C ALA A 376 25.33 14.69 -2.26
N THR A 377 26.05 13.62 -1.95
CA THR A 377 26.26 12.50 -2.87
C THR A 377 26.03 11.16 -2.16
N PRO A 378 25.50 10.15 -2.85
CA PRO A 378 25.47 8.79 -2.31
C PRO A 378 26.87 8.20 -2.27
N VAL A 379 27.15 7.38 -1.26
CA VAL A 379 28.43 6.65 -1.13
C VAL A 379 28.12 5.18 -0.91
N TYR A 380 28.32 4.40 -1.94
CA TYR A 380 28.13 2.96 -1.87
C TYR A 380 29.20 2.32 -1.00
N ARG A 381 28.78 1.44 -0.08
CA ARG A 381 29.69 0.58 0.68
C ARG A 381 29.20 -0.87 0.67
N SER A 382 30.05 -1.77 0.22
CA SER A 382 29.89 -3.20 0.42
C SER A 382 30.13 -3.57 1.89
N ILE A 383 29.27 -4.38 2.46
CA ILE A 383 29.43 -4.92 3.82
C ILE A 383 30.07 -6.30 3.77
N GLN A 384 29.78 -7.06 2.70
CA GLN A 384 30.37 -8.37 2.43
C GLN A 384 30.50 -8.56 0.91
N ASP A 385 31.46 -9.40 0.47
CA ASP A 385 31.72 -9.66 -0.95
C ASP A 385 31.17 -11.00 -1.44
N THR A 386 30.68 -11.83 -0.51
CA THR A 386 30.20 -13.18 -0.80
C THR A 386 28.93 -13.50 -0.02
N VAL A 387 27.96 -14.07 -0.69
CA VAL A 387 26.74 -14.62 -0.08
C VAL A 387 26.83 -16.14 -0.10
N ILE A 388 26.77 -16.76 1.08
CA ILE A 388 26.84 -18.21 1.23
C ILE A 388 25.45 -18.74 1.57
N MET A 389 24.98 -19.71 0.80
CA MET A 389 23.68 -20.37 0.95
C MET A 389 23.87 -21.89 1.04
N ASN A 390 23.13 -22.52 1.94
CA ASN A 390 23.12 -23.97 2.06
C ASN A 390 21.68 -24.44 1.88
N GLY A 391 21.48 -25.54 1.16
CA GLY A 391 20.15 -26.07 0.91
C GLY A 391 20.19 -27.56 0.56
N MET A 392 19.02 -28.17 0.47
CA MET A 392 18.85 -29.50 -0.08
C MET A 392 18.43 -29.42 -1.55
N VAL A 393 18.77 -30.43 -2.33
CA VAL A 393 18.34 -30.49 -3.74
C VAL A 393 16.82 -30.34 -3.84
N GLY A 394 16.35 -29.40 -4.66
CA GLY A 394 14.93 -29.10 -4.86
C GLY A 394 14.31 -28.20 -3.79
N GLU A 395 15.05 -27.81 -2.76
CA GLU A 395 14.58 -26.88 -1.74
C GLU A 395 15.12 -25.46 -1.95
N LEU A 396 14.24 -24.49 -1.72
CA LEU A 396 14.56 -23.09 -1.85
C LEU A 396 15.20 -22.55 -0.57
N SER A 397 16.37 -21.91 -0.71
CA SER A 397 17.01 -21.18 0.36
C SER A 397 17.33 -19.75 -0.07
N PHE A 398 17.49 -18.85 0.89
CA PHE A 398 17.77 -17.44 0.64
C PHE A 398 19.06 -16.99 1.32
N GLY A 399 19.77 -16.13 0.61
CA GLY A 399 20.93 -15.40 1.13
C GLY A 399 20.64 -13.90 1.17
N ARG A 400 21.31 -13.20 2.07
CA ARG A 400 21.24 -11.75 2.22
C ARG A 400 22.56 -11.12 1.85
N LEU A 401 22.52 -10.11 0.99
CA LEU A 401 23.67 -9.28 0.65
C LEU A 401 23.41 -7.88 1.21
N PRO A 402 23.96 -7.54 2.38
CA PRO A 402 23.81 -6.21 2.93
C PRO A 402 24.69 -5.21 2.18
N ILE A 403 24.08 -4.12 1.76
CA ILE A 403 24.74 -2.96 1.16
C ILE A 403 24.41 -1.72 1.96
N ALA A 404 25.31 -0.75 2.01
CA ALA A 404 25.10 0.50 2.73
C ALA A 404 25.30 1.71 1.84
N ASN A 405 24.61 2.78 2.19
CA ASN A 405 24.83 4.12 1.69
C ASN A 405 25.44 4.97 2.82
N ASP A 406 26.74 5.18 2.78
CA ASP A 406 27.45 6.03 3.75
C ASP A 406 27.42 7.53 3.36
N GLY A 407 26.80 7.86 2.23
CA GLY A 407 26.66 9.22 1.72
C GLY A 407 25.54 10.01 2.40
N ASP A 408 25.36 11.26 1.96
CA ASP A 408 24.36 12.22 2.46
C ASP A 408 23.18 12.40 1.47
N ALA A 409 23.22 11.72 0.30
CA ALA A 409 22.11 11.65 -0.65
C ALA A 409 21.54 10.24 -0.76
N PRO A 410 20.27 10.05 -1.13
CA PRO A 410 19.72 8.74 -1.47
C PRO A 410 20.51 8.05 -2.58
N MET A 411 20.74 6.76 -2.46
CA MET A 411 21.44 5.94 -3.44
C MET A 411 20.43 5.07 -4.18
N THR A 412 20.30 5.28 -5.48
CA THR A 412 19.37 4.51 -6.32
C THR A 412 20.06 3.33 -6.96
N ILE A 413 19.54 2.14 -6.70
CA ILE A 413 19.94 0.90 -7.39
C ILE A 413 19.02 0.75 -8.60
N GLU A 414 19.59 0.88 -9.80
CA GLU A 414 18.85 0.79 -11.05
C GLU A 414 18.48 -0.64 -11.40
N TYR A 415 19.47 -1.56 -11.30
CA TYR A 415 19.31 -2.96 -11.68
C TYR A 415 20.08 -3.89 -10.76
N ILE A 416 19.48 -5.06 -10.53
CA ILE A 416 20.13 -6.20 -9.86
C ILE A 416 19.89 -7.41 -10.76
N TRP A 417 20.97 -8.10 -11.15
CA TRP A 417 20.86 -9.33 -11.94
C TRP A 417 21.89 -10.36 -11.53
N ILE A 418 21.63 -11.62 -11.82
CA ILE A 418 22.54 -12.75 -11.63
C ILE A 418 23.04 -13.17 -13.00
N ASP A 419 24.31 -13.57 -13.13
CA ASP A 419 24.92 -14.02 -14.39
C ASP A 419 24.26 -15.30 -14.92
N ASP A 420 23.62 -16.07 -14.03
CA ASP A 420 22.89 -17.33 -14.30
C ASP A 420 23.75 -18.40 -14.98
N ARG A 421 24.99 -18.57 -14.48
CA ARG A 421 25.94 -19.55 -15.00
C ARG A 421 25.56 -20.99 -14.71
N THR A 422 24.89 -21.20 -13.59
CA THR A 422 24.57 -22.54 -13.07
C THR A 422 23.10 -22.87 -13.12
N GLY A 423 22.22 -21.90 -13.28
CA GLY A 423 20.78 -22.05 -13.26
C GLY A 423 20.21 -22.48 -11.90
N ASN A 424 20.98 -22.24 -10.82
CA ASN A 424 20.60 -22.59 -9.45
C ASN A 424 20.34 -21.37 -8.58
N PHE A 425 20.70 -20.16 -9.06
CA PHE A 425 20.52 -18.92 -8.32
C PHE A 425 19.51 -18.01 -9.04
N PHE A 426 18.81 -17.18 -8.26
CA PHE A 426 17.89 -16.18 -8.80
C PHE A 426 17.84 -14.95 -7.91
N ASN A 427 17.44 -13.83 -8.48
CA ASN A 427 17.26 -12.58 -7.76
C ASN A 427 15.93 -12.63 -6.98
N GLY A 428 16.00 -12.52 -5.66
CA GLY A 428 14.83 -12.45 -4.77
C GLY A 428 14.15 -11.08 -4.73
N GLN A 429 14.76 -10.08 -5.36
CA GLN A 429 14.26 -8.72 -5.37
C GLN A 429 13.45 -8.46 -6.65
N TRP A 430 12.15 -8.31 -6.51
CA TRP A 430 11.19 -8.26 -7.64
C TRP A 430 10.94 -6.86 -8.19
N ARG A 431 11.31 -5.81 -7.42
CA ARG A 431 10.91 -4.45 -7.72
C ARG A 431 12.13 -3.54 -7.79
N GLN A 432 12.24 -2.81 -8.88
CA GLN A 432 13.33 -1.88 -9.16
C GLN A 432 12.73 -0.61 -9.76
N PRO A 433 13.33 0.57 -9.58
CA PRO A 433 14.55 0.81 -8.80
C PRO A 433 14.35 0.69 -7.29
N LEU A 434 15.43 0.43 -6.53
CA LEU A 434 15.46 0.46 -5.07
C LEU A 434 16.22 1.70 -4.60
N VAL A 435 15.82 2.26 -3.46
CA VAL A 435 16.50 3.41 -2.86
C VAL A 435 17.06 3.03 -1.49
N VAL A 436 18.37 3.18 -1.31
CA VAL A 436 19.06 3.10 -0.02
C VAL A 436 19.25 4.52 0.50
N LEU A 437 18.62 4.81 1.63
CA LEU A 437 18.65 6.16 2.21
C LEU A 437 20.02 6.54 2.74
N PRO A 438 20.32 7.84 2.92
CA PRO A 438 21.55 8.31 3.53
C PRO A 438 21.81 7.66 4.88
N LYS A 439 23.06 7.21 5.11
CA LYS A 439 23.52 6.63 6.38
C LYS A 439 22.73 5.36 6.81
N THR A 440 22.13 4.66 5.85
CA THR A 440 21.41 3.41 6.13
C THR A 440 21.99 2.23 5.35
N GLN A 441 21.53 1.04 5.67
CA GLN A 441 21.79 -0.19 4.92
C GLN A 441 20.50 -0.89 4.52
N MET A 442 20.62 -1.75 3.50
CA MET A 442 19.54 -2.57 2.96
C MET A 442 20.09 -3.96 2.62
N ASP A 443 19.30 -5.00 2.86
CA ASP A 443 19.61 -6.36 2.44
C ASP A 443 19.06 -6.62 1.03
N ILE A 444 19.93 -7.03 0.11
CA ILE A 444 19.54 -7.56 -1.18
C ILE A 444 19.33 -9.06 -1.02
N MET A 445 18.12 -9.53 -1.32
CA MET A 445 17.79 -10.95 -1.22
C MET A 445 18.17 -11.68 -2.49
N THR A 446 18.89 -12.81 -2.32
CA THR A 446 19.23 -13.75 -3.40
C THR A 446 18.69 -15.13 -3.07
N GLY A 447 18.21 -15.86 -4.05
CA GLY A 447 17.66 -17.20 -3.89
C GLY A 447 18.59 -18.28 -4.44
N PHE A 448 18.57 -19.44 -3.81
CA PHE A 448 19.28 -20.64 -4.24
C PHE A 448 18.33 -21.83 -4.26
N LEU A 449 18.11 -22.41 -5.45
CA LEU A 449 17.30 -23.60 -5.68
C LEU A 449 18.14 -24.65 -6.42
N PRO A 450 18.93 -25.46 -5.70
CA PRO A 450 19.83 -26.40 -6.34
C PRO A 450 19.11 -27.56 -7.04
N LYS A 451 19.54 -27.87 -8.25
CA LYS A 451 19.04 -28.98 -9.08
C LYS A 451 19.83 -30.28 -8.91
N ALA A 452 20.99 -30.21 -8.27
CA ALA A 452 21.87 -31.34 -7.98
C ALA A 452 22.68 -31.09 -6.72
N THR A 453 23.26 -32.14 -6.14
CA THR A 453 24.23 -32.03 -5.03
C THR A 453 25.55 -31.43 -5.50
N GLY A 454 26.22 -30.67 -4.64
CA GLY A 454 27.51 -30.08 -4.93
C GLY A 454 27.63 -28.64 -4.47
N SER A 455 28.74 -28.01 -4.85
CA SER A 455 28.97 -26.59 -4.63
C SER A 455 28.85 -25.85 -5.95
N PHE A 456 28.09 -24.74 -5.93
CA PHE A 456 27.81 -23.91 -7.09
C PHE A 456 28.27 -22.49 -6.82
N GLU A 457 28.83 -21.84 -7.83
CA GLU A 457 29.25 -20.44 -7.76
C GLU A 457 28.64 -19.65 -8.89
N ASP A 458 28.10 -18.46 -8.55
CA ASP A 458 27.58 -17.51 -9.51
C ASP A 458 27.88 -16.08 -9.06
N ARG A 459 27.38 -15.08 -9.76
CA ARG A 459 27.57 -13.67 -9.43
C ARG A 459 26.27 -12.92 -9.45
N VAL A 460 26.08 -12.07 -8.45
CA VAL A 460 25.06 -11.03 -8.46
C VAL A 460 25.72 -9.69 -8.74
N ASN A 461 25.12 -8.93 -9.63
CA ASN A 461 25.58 -7.64 -10.09
C ASN A 461 24.59 -6.57 -9.63
N ILE A 462 25.08 -5.46 -9.09
CA ILE A 462 24.29 -4.34 -8.61
C ILE A 462 24.73 -3.08 -9.36
N LYS A 463 23.83 -2.52 -10.16
CA LYS A 463 24.02 -1.25 -10.86
C LYS A 463 23.44 -0.11 -10.04
N VAL A 464 24.30 0.80 -9.62
CA VAL A 464 23.93 2.03 -8.92
C VAL A 464 23.91 3.18 -9.92
N MET A 465 22.89 4.02 -9.83
CA MET A 465 22.72 5.22 -10.66
C MET A 465 23.94 6.14 -10.51
N GLY A 466 24.42 6.66 -11.63
CA GLY A 466 25.59 7.54 -11.65
C GLY A 466 26.95 6.85 -11.49
N ILE A 467 27.00 5.51 -11.35
CA ILE A 467 28.23 4.73 -11.31
C ILE A 467 28.31 3.87 -12.58
N ASP A 468 29.38 4.02 -13.37
CA ASP A 468 29.47 3.39 -14.70
C ASP A 468 29.53 1.86 -14.64
N SER A 469 30.27 1.29 -13.69
CA SER A 469 30.42 -0.17 -13.56
C SER A 469 29.52 -0.72 -12.45
N PRO A 470 28.92 -1.91 -12.63
CA PRO A 470 28.19 -2.56 -11.57
C PRO A 470 29.15 -3.08 -10.47
N PHE A 471 28.66 -3.13 -9.25
CA PHE A 471 29.30 -3.86 -8.16
C PHE A 471 28.99 -5.34 -8.31
N VAL A 472 30.00 -6.20 -8.19
CA VAL A 472 29.91 -7.64 -8.43
C VAL A 472 30.20 -8.40 -7.14
N TYR A 473 29.33 -9.33 -6.79
CA TYR A 473 29.43 -10.17 -5.59
C TYR A 473 29.37 -11.63 -5.96
N THR A 474 30.06 -12.47 -5.18
CA THR A 474 30.05 -13.91 -5.37
C THR A 474 28.86 -14.54 -4.62
N LEU A 475 28.13 -15.41 -5.30
CA LEU A 475 27.14 -16.31 -4.70
C LEU A 475 27.75 -17.71 -4.60
N ILE A 476 27.75 -18.28 -3.41
CA ILE A 476 28.21 -19.67 -3.17
C ILE A 476 27.00 -20.43 -2.59
N GLY A 477 26.58 -21.47 -3.32
CA GLY A 477 25.52 -22.37 -2.89
C GLY A 477 26.07 -23.77 -2.66
N THR A 478 25.86 -24.38 -1.49
CA THR A 478 26.18 -25.77 -1.22
C THR A 478 24.92 -26.58 -1.06
N ALA A 479 24.76 -27.57 -1.92
CA ALA A 479 23.59 -28.45 -1.91
C ALA A 479 23.95 -29.87 -1.45
N ILE A 480 23.22 -30.38 -0.48
CA ILE A 480 23.27 -31.77 -0.04
C ILE A 480 22.10 -32.57 -0.60
N ALA A 481 22.24 -33.88 -0.68
CA ALA A 481 21.15 -34.75 -1.08
C ALA A 481 19.97 -34.57 -0.11
N SER A 482 18.75 -34.45 -0.65
CA SER A 482 17.56 -34.63 0.15
C SER A 482 17.62 -36.03 0.78
N SER A 483 17.53 -36.11 2.10
CA SER A 483 17.53 -37.40 2.82
C SER A 483 16.20 -38.16 2.70
N VAL A 484 15.30 -37.68 1.83
CA VAL A 484 14.07 -38.41 1.51
C VAL A 484 14.47 -39.61 0.64
N PRO A 485 14.23 -40.85 1.03
CA PRO A 485 14.41 -41.99 0.16
C PRO A 485 13.61 -41.77 -1.13
N ASP A 486 14.17 -42.17 -2.25
CA ASP A 486 13.56 -42.14 -3.58
C ASP A 486 12.23 -42.94 -3.57
N THR A 487 11.22 -42.35 -2.99
CA THR A 487 9.84 -42.81 -3.13
C THR A 487 9.40 -42.28 -4.48
N ARG A 488 9.18 -43.17 -5.43
CA ARG A 488 8.67 -42.95 -6.79
C ARG A 488 7.81 -41.68 -6.80
N VAL A 489 8.22 -40.70 -7.56
CA VAL A 489 7.44 -39.48 -7.76
C VAL A 489 6.09 -39.91 -8.34
N ALA A 490 5.09 -40.03 -7.49
CA ALA A 490 3.73 -40.22 -7.94
C ALA A 490 3.38 -39.00 -8.79
N GLU A 491 2.79 -39.22 -9.95
CA GLU A 491 2.31 -38.15 -10.78
C GLU A 491 1.26 -37.37 -9.99
N VAL A 492 1.58 -36.16 -9.58
CA VAL A 492 0.70 -35.30 -8.78
C VAL A 492 0.06 -34.27 -9.67
N THR A 493 -1.25 -34.26 -9.73
CA THR A 493 -2.03 -33.24 -10.40
C THR A 493 -2.47 -32.16 -9.39
N VAL A 494 -2.26 -30.91 -9.69
CA VAL A 494 -2.65 -29.76 -8.87
C VAL A 494 -3.71 -28.95 -9.62
N TYR A 495 -4.90 -28.79 -9.01
CA TYR A 495 -5.98 -28.03 -9.63
C TYR A 495 -6.93 -27.39 -8.60
N PRO A 496 -7.58 -26.28 -8.95
CA PRO A 496 -7.22 -25.40 -10.05
C PRO A 496 -5.87 -24.75 -9.84
N ASN A 497 -5.14 -24.46 -10.91
CA ASN A 497 -3.89 -23.72 -10.86
C ASN A 497 -3.79 -22.86 -12.15
N PRO A 498 -3.91 -21.52 -12.07
CA PRO A 498 -4.06 -20.73 -10.85
C PRO A 498 -5.40 -20.95 -10.12
N SER A 499 -5.43 -20.61 -8.82
CA SER A 499 -6.60 -20.77 -7.95
C SER A 499 -6.92 -19.47 -7.23
N SER A 500 -8.21 -19.17 -7.11
CA SER A 500 -8.74 -18.07 -6.27
C SER A 500 -9.20 -18.54 -4.88
N GLY A 501 -8.91 -19.78 -4.51
CA GLY A 501 -9.35 -20.39 -3.25
C GLY A 501 -8.76 -21.78 -3.06
N THR A 502 -9.60 -22.77 -2.90
CA THR A 502 -9.22 -24.17 -2.64
C THR A 502 -8.37 -24.78 -3.74
N VAL A 503 -7.25 -25.41 -3.36
CA VAL A 503 -6.35 -26.16 -4.25
C VAL A 503 -6.32 -27.61 -3.85
N THR A 504 -6.49 -28.52 -4.81
CA THR A 504 -6.44 -29.98 -4.57
C THR A 504 -5.19 -30.58 -5.20
N PHE A 505 -4.43 -31.31 -4.41
CA PHE A 505 -3.31 -32.16 -4.81
C PHE A 505 -3.82 -33.58 -4.95
N ARG A 506 -3.69 -34.21 -6.13
CA ARG A 506 -4.21 -35.53 -6.42
C ARG A 506 -3.11 -36.45 -6.92
N THR A 507 -3.09 -37.70 -6.42
CA THR A 507 -2.26 -38.78 -6.91
C THR A 507 -3.12 -39.82 -7.67
N VAL A 508 -2.49 -40.58 -8.55
CA VAL A 508 -3.19 -41.60 -9.36
C VAL A 508 -3.59 -42.82 -8.49
N GLU A 509 -2.73 -43.18 -7.53
CA GLU A 509 -2.95 -44.29 -6.62
C GLU A 509 -3.02 -43.84 -5.17
N PRO A 510 -3.72 -44.53 -4.26
CA PRO A 510 -3.69 -44.24 -2.85
C PRO A 510 -2.27 -44.25 -2.31
N SER A 511 -1.88 -43.20 -1.62
CA SER A 511 -0.54 -43.03 -1.08
C SER A 511 -0.57 -42.17 0.17
N ARG A 512 0.55 -42.11 0.88
CA ARG A 512 0.74 -41.07 1.90
C ARG A 512 1.06 -39.78 1.19
N ILE A 513 0.14 -38.83 1.22
CA ILE A 513 0.32 -37.48 0.66
C ILE A 513 0.73 -36.58 1.80
N GLY A 514 1.87 -35.90 1.65
CA GLY A 514 2.28 -34.81 2.53
C GLY A 514 2.57 -33.58 1.69
N VAL A 515 1.92 -32.45 1.98
CA VAL A 515 2.08 -31.21 1.24
C VAL A 515 2.57 -30.11 2.17
N THR A 516 3.60 -29.42 1.74
CA THR A 516 4.10 -28.21 2.41
C THR A 516 4.02 -27.05 1.44
N ILE A 517 3.31 -25.99 1.83
CA ILE A 517 3.14 -24.76 1.02
C ILE A 517 3.94 -23.64 1.65
N ARG A 518 4.73 -22.97 0.83
CA ARG A 518 5.57 -21.81 1.21
C ARG A 518 5.30 -20.64 0.25
N ASP A 519 5.40 -19.44 0.76
CA ASP A 519 5.43 -18.24 -0.09
C ASP A 519 6.78 -18.11 -0.82
N LEU A 520 6.88 -17.14 -1.71
CA LEU A 520 8.10 -16.89 -2.49
C LEU A 520 9.31 -16.46 -1.62
N MET A 521 9.07 -16.10 -0.36
CA MET A 521 10.11 -15.80 0.63
C MET A 521 10.53 -17.02 1.46
N GLY A 522 10.00 -18.22 1.11
CA GLY A 522 10.28 -19.47 1.81
C GLY A 522 9.53 -19.66 3.14
N ARG A 523 8.67 -18.70 3.52
CA ARG A 523 7.91 -18.77 4.75
C ARG A 523 6.85 -19.88 4.64
N LEU A 524 6.77 -20.73 5.67
CA LEU A 524 5.77 -21.79 5.75
C LEU A 524 4.37 -21.17 5.86
N ILE A 525 3.52 -21.50 4.90
CA ILE A 525 2.13 -21.04 4.85
C ILE A 525 1.19 -22.10 5.39
N TRP A 526 1.38 -23.34 4.94
CA TRP A 526 0.53 -24.46 5.33
C TRP A 526 1.26 -25.79 5.16
N THR A 527 0.88 -26.77 5.97
CA THR A 527 1.27 -28.17 5.76
C THR A 527 0.09 -29.07 6.10
N GLY A 528 -0.07 -30.09 5.31
CA GLY A 528 -1.11 -31.11 5.50
C GLY A 528 -0.61 -32.49 5.09
N SER A 529 -1.23 -33.50 5.63
CA SER A 529 -0.94 -34.90 5.23
C SER A 529 -2.18 -35.76 5.31
N ALA A 530 -2.25 -36.76 4.44
CA ALA A 530 -3.26 -37.82 4.45
C ALA A 530 -2.57 -39.17 4.19
N ASN A 531 -3.02 -40.23 4.85
CA ASN A 531 -2.55 -41.57 4.63
C ASN A 531 -3.60 -42.32 3.81
N ASP A 532 -3.17 -43.21 2.92
CA ASP A 532 -4.06 -44.02 2.05
C ASP A 532 -5.09 -43.15 1.28
N ALA A 533 -4.70 -42.01 0.83
CA ALA A 533 -5.56 -41.06 0.14
C ALA A 533 -5.12 -40.85 -1.32
N THR A 534 -6.07 -40.52 -2.18
CA THR A 534 -5.81 -40.10 -3.57
C THR A 534 -5.85 -38.60 -3.74
N SER A 535 -6.19 -37.85 -2.69
CA SER A 535 -6.20 -36.38 -2.73
C SER A 535 -6.02 -35.77 -1.35
N LEU A 536 -5.42 -34.58 -1.33
CA LEU A 536 -5.31 -33.67 -0.20
C LEU A 536 -5.70 -32.27 -0.66
N THR A 537 -6.50 -31.57 0.11
CA THR A 537 -7.01 -30.25 -0.27
C THR A 537 -6.53 -29.19 0.70
N TRP A 538 -6.04 -28.09 0.16
CA TRP A 538 -5.75 -26.87 0.87
C TRP A 538 -6.83 -25.83 0.55
N ASP A 539 -7.39 -25.20 1.56
CA ASP A 539 -8.49 -24.25 1.46
C ASP A 539 -8.07 -22.80 1.18
N GLY A 540 -6.76 -22.57 0.96
CA GLY A 540 -6.22 -21.22 0.75
C GLY A 540 -5.97 -20.45 2.05
N LEU A 541 -6.07 -21.11 3.21
CA LEU A 541 -5.82 -20.48 4.50
C LEU A 541 -4.40 -20.76 5.01
N THR A 542 -3.88 -19.83 5.81
CA THR A 542 -2.65 -20.03 6.59
C THR A 542 -2.91 -20.85 7.85
N PHE A 543 -1.88 -21.23 8.59
CA PHE A 543 -2.02 -21.89 9.89
C PHE A 543 -2.90 -21.15 10.89
N ASP A 544 -2.92 -19.81 10.82
CA ASP A 544 -3.69 -18.94 11.71
C ASP A 544 -5.12 -18.67 11.19
N ALA A 545 -5.60 -19.50 10.23
CA ALA A 545 -6.88 -19.36 9.55
C ALA A 545 -7.09 -18.01 8.80
N GLY A 546 -6.00 -17.26 8.54
CA GLY A 546 -6.03 -16.10 7.67
C GLY A 546 -5.99 -16.50 6.19
N SER A 547 -6.70 -15.81 5.31
CA SER A 547 -6.59 -16.05 3.87
C SER A 547 -5.19 -15.71 3.37
N CYS A 548 -4.65 -16.53 2.47
CA CYS A 548 -3.37 -16.25 1.83
C CYS A 548 -3.50 -15.03 0.91
N ALA A 549 -2.49 -14.16 0.93
CA ALA A 549 -2.42 -13.05 0.00
C ALA A 549 -2.38 -13.58 -1.45
N PRO A 550 -2.99 -12.88 -2.43
CA PRO A 550 -2.81 -13.23 -3.83
C PRO A 550 -1.33 -13.28 -4.20
N GLY A 551 -0.90 -14.35 -4.87
CA GLY A 551 0.51 -14.51 -5.23
C GLY A 551 0.84 -15.92 -5.69
N SER A 552 2.11 -16.13 -6.03
CA SER A 552 2.64 -17.45 -6.33
C SER A 552 3.13 -18.14 -5.06
N TYR A 553 2.88 -19.41 -4.93
CA TYR A 553 3.29 -20.24 -3.81
C TYR A 553 4.01 -21.50 -4.31
N HIS A 554 4.98 -21.98 -3.54
CA HIS A 554 5.64 -23.26 -3.80
C HIS A 554 4.98 -24.35 -2.96
N ALA A 555 4.56 -25.41 -3.62
CA ALA A 555 4.08 -26.61 -2.95
C ALA A 555 5.09 -27.73 -3.15
N VAL A 556 5.51 -28.37 -2.05
CA VAL A 556 6.28 -29.61 -2.05
C VAL A 556 5.32 -30.70 -1.64
N VAL A 557 5.16 -31.71 -2.51
CA VAL A 557 4.21 -32.81 -2.35
C VAL A 557 4.95 -34.13 -2.13
#